data_09be3ad3974fc5797304cf1456b60836
#
_entry.id   09be3ad3974fc5797304cf1456b60836
#
_cell.length_a   1.000
_cell.length_b   1.000
_cell.length_c   1.000
_cell.angle_alpha   90.00
_cell.angle_beta   90.00
_cell.angle_gamma   90.00
#
_symmetry.space_group_name_H-M   'P 1'
#
loop_
_entity.id
_entity.type
_entity.pdbx_description
1 polymer ?
#
loop_
_entity_poly.entity_id
_entity_poly.type
_entity_poly.pdbx_seq_one_letter_code
_entity_poly.pdbx_strand_id
1 'polypeptide(L)'
;MSRKHFLGILLFLLTTWVVQAQETERQYLSGTGLGSTVTWQFRVSEGRNSGRWSKIEVPSQWELQGFGEYTYGRWYKKPGVKNPSMEEGTYKRSFRVPRNWQGQNIRLWFDGVMTDTEVLVNGQSAGPVHQGGFYRFSYDVTELLKYGSSNQIEVRVKKHSDNRTVNAAERKADWWLFGGIYRPVWLEAKPATHIERLAVDAQADGTLKLDVYLKGVTEEGYLGIEVEPLQKKDTLFEETTVVFVQFKEGASTLHSTSRWEDICPWTPESPNLYQLRVYLCDKNTNPRHFVDTRIGFRTIDFRPRDGLYLNGTKLVMKGINRHSFHPDGGRTTNKELSIQDVKLIKEMNMNAVRSHYPPDEHFLDACDSLGLLYIDELAGWQNAYDTPTGTRLVREMLTRDVNHPCIVLWSNGNEGGWNTAVDSLFRTYDPQKRHVIHPWADFDELDTHHYPAYLTGVALSLIHISEPTRRTPIS
;
A
#
# COMPACT_ATOMS: atom_id res chain seq x y z
N MET A 1 -50.80 46.55 24.99
CA MET A 1 -49.33 46.67 24.91
C MET A 1 -48.77 45.42 24.28
N SER A 2 -48.49 45.49 22.97
CA SER A 2 -48.03 44.38 22.17
C SER A 2 -46.51 44.44 22.03
N ARG A 3 -45.79 43.40 22.47
CA ARG A 3 -44.37 43.24 22.23
C ARG A 3 -44.19 42.49 20.89
N LYS A 4 -43.72 43.19 19.86
CA LYS A 4 -43.27 42.60 18.61
C LYS A 4 -41.89 42.02 18.83
N HIS A 5 -41.75 40.70 18.66
CA HIS A 5 -40.46 40.04 18.57
C HIS A 5 -39.94 40.22 17.14
N PHE A 6 -38.83 40.91 17.01
CA PHE A 6 -38.07 41.00 15.77
C PHE A 6 -37.23 39.72 15.66
N LEU A 7 -37.61 38.81 14.75
CA LEU A 7 -36.82 37.65 14.36
C LEU A 7 -35.84 38.14 13.30
N GLY A 8 -34.60 38.34 13.71
CA GLY A 8 -33.52 38.63 12.76
C GLY A 8 -33.14 37.35 12.01
N ILE A 9 -33.56 37.23 10.76
CA ILE A 9 -33.09 36.21 9.84
C ILE A 9 -31.67 36.58 9.45
N LEU A 10 -30.67 35.88 10.00
CA LEU A 10 -29.28 35.95 9.54
C LEU A 10 -29.21 35.16 8.25
N LEU A 11 -29.25 35.87 7.12
CA LEU A 11 -29.01 35.31 5.81
C LEU A 11 -27.49 34.97 5.73
N PHE A 12 -27.12 33.75 5.95
CA PHE A 12 -25.80 33.27 5.59
C PHE A 12 -25.73 33.21 4.05
N LEU A 13 -25.11 34.23 3.48
CA LEU A 13 -24.65 34.20 2.10
C LEU A 13 -23.66 33.02 1.98
N LEU A 14 -24.08 31.94 1.35
CA LEU A 14 -23.21 30.91 0.81
C LEU A 14 -22.32 31.56 -0.26
N THR A 15 -21.21 32.15 0.18
CA THR A 15 -20.12 32.45 -0.72
C THR A 15 -19.58 31.09 -1.16
N THR A 16 -19.78 30.74 -2.42
CA THR A 16 -19.07 29.66 -3.07
C THR A 16 -17.57 29.90 -2.87
N TRP A 17 -17.00 29.18 -1.94
CA TRP A 17 -15.58 29.21 -1.69
C TRP A 17 -14.89 28.64 -2.93
N VAL A 18 -14.41 29.48 -3.83
CA VAL A 18 -13.37 29.10 -4.78
C VAL A 18 -12.08 29.05 -3.96
N VAL A 19 -11.98 27.99 -3.17
CA VAL A 19 -10.79 27.74 -2.41
C VAL A 19 -9.78 27.12 -3.34
N GLN A 20 -8.75 27.86 -3.68
CA GLN A 20 -7.55 27.35 -4.34
C GLN A 20 -6.69 26.60 -3.31
N ALA A 21 -7.20 25.51 -2.73
CA ALA A 21 -6.34 24.54 -2.09
C ALA A 21 -5.41 23.96 -3.16
N GLN A 22 -4.11 23.97 -2.90
CA GLN A 22 -3.18 23.33 -3.81
C GLN A 22 -3.38 21.80 -3.68
N GLU A 23 -3.70 21.18 -4.80
CA GLU A 23 -3.76 19.72 -4.89
C GLU A 23 -2.35 19.14 -4.99
N THR A 24 -2.22 17.88 -4.56
CA THR A 24 -1.05 17.09 -4.91
C THR A 24 -1.07 16.80 -6.41
N GLU A 25 -0.12 17.36 -7.15
CA GLU A 25 -0.01 17.10 -8.58
C GLU A 25 0.87 15.87 -8.86
N ARG A 26 0.49 15.04 -9.83
CA ARG A 26 1.28 13.88 -10.27
C ARG A 26 1.59 13.94 -11.75
N GLN A 27 2.85 13.65 -12.09
CA GLN A 27 3.32 13.49 -13.46
C GLN A 27 3.95 12.12 -13.65
N TYR A 28 3.28 11.23 -14.37
CA TYR A 28 3.82 9.89 -14.66
C TYR A 28 4.99 9.96 -15.63
N LEU A 29 6.10 9.32 -15.26
CA LEU A 29 7.28 9.13 -16.11
C LEU A 29 7.25 7.78 -16.83
N SER A 30 6.39 6.86 -16.41
CA SER A 30 6.09 5.59 -17.06
C SER A 30 4.61 5.52 -17.41
N GLY A 31 4.16 4.39 -17.96
CA GLY A 31 2.75 4.05 -17.95
C GLY A 31 2.28 3.61 -16.57
N THR A 32 1.03 3.17 -16.47
CA THR A 32 0.37 2.81 -15.21
C THR A 32 0.19 1.31 -15.01
N GLY A 33 0.60 0.47 -15.94
CA GLY A 33 0.49 -0.99 -15.83
C GLY A 33 0.46 -1.69 -17.18
N LEU A 34 0.07 -2.94 -17.19
CA LEU A 34 -0.08 -3.74 -18.40
C LEU A 34 -1.10 -3.09 -19.37
N GLY A 35 -0.67 -2.89 -20.61
CA GLY A 35 -1.47 -2.19 -21.63
C GLY A 35 -1.38 -0.66 -21.56
N SER A 36 -0.72 -0.10 -20.56
CA SER A 36 -0.43 1.32 -20.42
C SER A 36 1.04 1.50 -20.09
N THR A 37 1.87 1.68 -21.11
CA THR A 37 3.34 1.75 -21.00
C THR A 37 3.89 3.00 -21.68
N VAL A 38 5.14 3.33 -21.38
CA VAL A 38 5.88 4.41 -22.02
C VAL A 38 7.28 3.93 -22.37
N THR A 39 7.73 4.24 -23.57
CA THR A 39 9.05 3.83 -24.07
C THR A 39 10.18 4.60 -23.36
N TRP A 40 11.16 3.85 -22.84
CA TRP A 40 12.43 4.36 -22.31
C TRP A 40 13.60 3.82 -23.13
N GLN A 41 14.77 4.46 -23.05
CA GLN A 41 16.04 3.87 -23.50
C GLN A 41 16.47 2.82 -22.49
N PHE A 42 16.99 1.69 -22.96
CA PHE A 42 17.35 0.55 -22.13
C PHE A 42 18.59 -0.16 -22.62
N ARG A 43 19.39 -0.66 -21.69
CA ARG A 43 20.50 -1.56 -21.94
C ARG A 43 20.62 -2.55 -20.80
N VAL A 44 20.71 -3.84 -21.08
CA VAL A 44 21.03 -4.88 -20.10
C VAL A 44 22.49 -5.33 -20.26
N SER A 45 23.14 -5.68 -19.15
CA SER A 45 24.56 -6.04 -19.10
C SER A 45 24.85 -7.40 -19.71
N GLU A 46 23.94 -8.39 -19.51
CA GLU A 46 24.14 -9.79 -19.87
C GLU A 46 22.87 -10.40 -20.51
N GLY A 47 22.99 -11.62 -21.04
CA GLY A 47 21.88 -12.36 -21.61
C GLY A 47 21.43 -11.87 -22.99
N ARG A 48 20.20 -12.17 -23.36
CA ARG A 48 19.65 -11.82 -24.68
C ARG A 48 19.67 -10.32 -24.93
N ASN A 49 20.05 -9.91 -26.13
CA ASN A 49 20.08 -8.51 -26.57
C ASN A 49 20.90 -7.57 -25.67
N SER A 50 21.86 -8.09 -24.91
CA SER A 50 22.73 -7.34 -24.02
C SER A 50 23.74 -6.43 -24.72
N GLY A 51 24.37 -5.53 -23.96
CA GLY A 51 25.52 -4.70 -24.34
C GLY A 51 25.21 -3.49 -25.22
N ARG A 52 24.02 -3.36 -25.79
CA ARG A 52 23.61 -2.26 -26.68
C ARG A 52 22.42 -1.49 -26.15
N TRP A 53 22.35 -0.21 -26.45
CA TRP A 53 21.18 0.60 -26.20
C TRP A 53 20.03 0.21 -27.12
N SER A 54 18.86 0.05 -26.54
CA SER A 54 17.61 -0.34 -27.20
C SER A 54 16.46 0.48 -26.59
N LYS A 55 15.24 0.15 -26.96
CA LYS A 55 14.02 0.68 -26.37
C LYS A 55 13.32 -0.39 -25.57
N ILE A 56 12.68 -0.01 -24.47
CA ILE A 56 11.86 -0.88 -23.63
C ILE A 56 10.61 -0.13 -23.20
N GLU A 57 9.51 -0.84 -23.08
CA GLU A 57 8.26 -0.31 -22.51
C GLU A 57 8.29 -0.37 -20.97
N VAL A 58 7.87 0.68 -20.29
CA VAL A 58 7.87 0.81 -18.83
C VAL A 58 6.47 1.24 -18.36
N PRO A 59 5.84 0.57 -17.38
CA PRO A 59 6.37 -0.55 -16.61
C PRO A 59 6.36 -1.87 -17.37
N SER A 60 7.37 -2.69 -17.12
CA SER A 60 7.46 -4.05 -17.63
C SER A 60 8.63 -4.81 -17.01
N GLN A 61 8.73 -6.08 -17.37
CA GLN A 61 9.90 -6.90 -17.06
C GLN A 61 10.70 -7.14 -18.34
N TRP A 62 12.01 -6.93 -18.26
CA TRP A 62 12.84 -6.94 -19.46
C TRP A 62 12.92 -8.33 -20.15
N GLU A 63 12.74 -9.42 -19.40
CA GLU A 63 12.74 -10.78 -19.94
C GLU A 63 11.59 -11.01 -20.91
N LEU A 64 10.42 -10.44 -20.61
CA LEU A 64 9.22 -10.55 -21.45
C LEU A 64 9.31 -9.68 -22.72
N GLN A 65 10.24 -8.72 -22.74
CA GLN A 65 10.53 -7.91 -23.92
C GLN A 65 11.78 -8.38 -24.67
N GLY A 66 12.24 -9.59 -24.38
CA GLY A 66 13.31 -10.25 -25.13
C GLY A 66 14.72 -9.93 -24.66
N PHE A 67 14.89 -9.33 -23.48
CA PHE A 67 16.20 -9.02 -22.91
C PHE A 67 16.56 -9.99 -21.79
N GLY A 68 17.86 -10.12 -21.48
CA GLY A 68 18.34 -10.89 -20.35
C GLY A 68 17.98 -12.38 -20.40
N GLU A 69 17.89 -13.03 -19.26
CA GLU A 69 17.59 -14.44 -19.14
C GLU A 69 16.35 -14.72 -18.28
N TYR A 70 15.56 -15.68 -18.71
CA TYR A 70 14.40 -16.14 -17.97
C TYR A 70 14.84 -17.15 -16.90
N THR A 71 14.74 -16.79 -15.61
CA THR A 71 15.27 -17.59 -14.50
C THR A 71 14.15 -17.94 -13.51
N TYR A 72 14.06 -19.22 -13.14
CA TYR A 72 13.18 -19.66 -12.05
C TYR A 72 13.89 -19.58 -10.69
N GLY A 73 13.19 -19.22 -9.63
CA GLY A 73 13.76 -18.92 -8.31
C GLY A 73 14.49 -20.07 -7.63
N ARG A 74 14.17 -21.33 -7.97
CA ARG A 74 14.91 -22.52 -7.48
C ARG A 74 16.14 -22.89 -8.33
N TRP A 75 16.72 -21.95 -9.04
CA TRP A 75 17.90 -22.13 -9.85
C TRP A 75 19.06 -22.83 -9.10
N TYR A 76 19.22 -22.53 -7.82
CA TYR A 76 20.27 -23.10 -6.96
C TYR A 76 20.12 -24.61 -6.71
N LYS A 77 18.95 -25.19 -6.98
CA LYS A 77 18.70 -26.64 -6.92
C LYS A 77 19.06 -27.37 -8.21
N LYS A 78 19.37 -26.65 -9.31
CA LYS A 78 19.73 -27.25 -10.59
C LYS A 78 21.20 -27.66 -10.59
N PRO A 79 21.55 -28.91 -10.94
CA PRO A 79 22.93 -29.36 -11.06
C PRO A 79 23.71 -28.47 -12.04
N GLY A 80 24.94 -28.06 -11.67
CA GLY A 80 25.83 -27.26 -12.48
C GLY A 80 25.56 -25.76 -12.55
N VAL A 81 24.45 -25.27 -12.00
CA VAL A 81 24.18 -23.84 -11.89
C VAL A 81 24.78 -23.32 -10.59
N LYS A 82 25.88 -22.59 -10.69
CA LYS A 82 26.61 -22.07 -9.52
C LYS A 82 26.13 -20.69 -9.08
N ASN A 83 25.73 -19.85 -10.01
CA ASN A 83 25.28 -18.47 -9.74
C ASN A 83 24.03 -18.15 -10.56
N PRO A 84 23.16 -17.29 -10.04
CA PRO A 84 22.10 -16.68 -10.87
C PRO A 84 22.74 -15.71 -11.86
N SER A 85 22.00 -15.36 -12.91
CA SER A 85 22.37 -14.24 -13.77
C SER A 85 22.48 -12.95 -12.96
N MET A 86 23.60 -12.25 -13.11
CA MET A 86 23.90 -10.99 -12.44
C MET A 86 23.50 -9.77 -13.29
N GLU A 87 22.49 -9.94 -14.11
CA GLU A 87 21.99 -8.91 -15.02
C GLU A 87 21.73 -7.58 -14.32
N GLU A 88 22.22 -6.51 -14.94
CA GLU A 88 21.91 -5.13 -14.59
C GLU A 88 21.26 -4.43 -15.80
N GLY A 89 20.07 -3.88 -15.59
CA GLY A 89 19.36 -3.07 -16.57
C GLY A 89 19.59 -1.58 -16.30
N THR A 90 20.05 -0.83 -17.31
CA THR A 90 20.16 0.64 -17.23
C THR A 90 19.06 1.27 -18.08
N TYR A 91 18.23 2.08 -17.46
CA TYR A 91 17.12 2.83 -18.07
C TYR A 91 17.47 4.31 -18.16
N LYS A 92 17.07 4.98 -19.25
CA LYS A 92 17.19 6.43 -19.41
C LYS A 92 15.96 7.02 -20.03
N ARG A 93 15.55 8.20 -19.52
CA ARG A 93 14.47 8.99 -20.09
C ARG A 93 14.69 10.48 -19.86
N SER A 94 14.34 11.28 -20.87
CA SER A 94 14.19 12.72 -20.72
C SER A 94 12.74 13.07 -20.40
N PHE A 95 12.53 14.03 -19.52
CA PHE A 95 11.22 14.52 -19.13
C PHE A 95 11.28 16.02 -18.83
N ARG A 96 10.13 16.68 -18.83
CA ARG A 96 10.04 18.11 -18.52
C ARG A 96 9.24 18.29 -17.23
N VAL A 97 9.73 19.15 -16.34
CA VAL A 97 9.04 19.52 -15.11
C VAL A 97 8.33 20.86 -15.30
N PRO A 98 7.06 21.00 -14.90
CA PRO A 98 6.35 22.27 -14.97
C PRO A 98 7.07 23.39 -14.21
N ARG A 99 7.02 24.63 -14.73
CA ARG A 99 7.67 25.77 -14.09
C ARG A 99 6.98 26.18 -12.77
N ASN A 100 5.67 25.99 -12.70
CA ASN A 100 4.86 26.27 -11.50
C ASN A 100 5.12 25.33 -10.32
N TRP A 101 5.88 24.25 -10.52
CA TRP A 101 6.32 23.37 -9.42
C TRP A 101 7.54 23.92 -8.66
N GLN A 102 8.14 25.00 -9.13
CA GLN A 102 9.25 25.65 -8.43
C GLN A 102 8.81 26.16 -7.06
N GLY A 103 9.52 25.77 -6.00
CA GLY A 103 9.18 26.07 -4.60
C GLY A 103 8.26 25.05 -3.94
N GLN A 104 7.83 24.01 -4.66
CA GLN A 104 7.13 22.87 -4.09
C GLN A 104 8.12 21.79 -3.67
N ASN A 105 7.66 20.83 -2.85
CA ASN A 105 8.38 19.61 -2.52
C ASN A 105 8.10 18.55 -3.58
N ILE A 106 9.13 18.10 -4.28
CA ILE A 106 8.99 17.15 -5.39
C ILE A 106 9.59 15.80 -5.00
N ARG A 107 8.75 14.76 -5.00
CA ARG A 107 9.19 13.38 -4.81
C ARG A 107 9.12 12.58 -6.09
N LEU A 108 10.16 11.79 -6.34
CA LEU A 108 10.19 10.79 -7.40
C LEU A 108 9.86 9.44 -6.79
N TRP A 109 8.72 8.88 -7.20
CA TRP A 109 8.17 7.63 -6.70
C TRP A 109 8.39 6.48 -7.66
N PHE A 110 8.69 5.32 -7.09
CA PHE A 110 8.68 4.01 -7.74
C PHE A 110 7.74 3.09 -6.97
N ASP A 111 6.76 2.51 -7.64
CA ASP A 111 5.79 1.61 -7.01
C ASP A 111 6.28 0.17 -6.86
N GLY A 112 7.35 -0.17 -7.58
CA GLY A 112 8.04 -1.46 -7.47
C GLY A 112 9.07 -1.67 -8.58
N VAL A 113 10.27 -2.09 -8.18
CA VAL A 113 11.42 -2.36 -9.08
C VAL A 113 12.16 -3.60 -8.60
N MET A 114 12.54 -4.49 -9.51
CA MET A 114 13.22 -5.75 -9.18
C MET A 114 14.68 -5.73 -9.63
N THR A 115 15.66 -5.62 -8.67
CA THR A 115 15.53 -5.62 -7.23
C THR A 115 16.25 -4.39 -6.64
N ASP A 116 17.60 -4.31 -6.73
CA ASP A 116 18.34 -3.14 -6.27
C ASP A 116 18.21 -2.00 -7.28
N THR A 117 17.90 -0.81 -6.78
CA THR A 117 17.59 0.34 -7.63
C THR A 117 18.45 1.54 -7.25
N GLU A 118 19.36 1.93 -8.15
CA GLU A 118 20.09 3.19 -8.09
C GLU A 118 19.44 4.20 -9.03
N VAL A 119 19.23 5.43 -8.54
CA VAL A 119 18.54 6.49 -9.30
C VAL A 119 19.40 7.74 -9.38
N LEU A 120 19.58 8.24 -10.61
CA LEU A 120 20.23 9.52 -10.85
C LEU A 120 19.26 10.46 -11.58
N VAL A 121 19.23 11.71 -11.14
CA VAL A 121 18.50 12.81 -11.80
C VAL A 121 19.53 13.84 -12.24
N ASN A 122 19.55 14.18 -13.54
CA ASN A 122 20.53 15.08 -14.13
C ASN A 122 21.99 14.71 -13.82
N GLY A 123 22.27 13.41 -13.69
CA GLY A 123 23.60 12.87 -13.39
C GLY A 123 24.00 12.88 -11.91
N GLN A 124 23.13 13.37 -11.02
CA GLN A 124 23.35 13.38 -9.57
C GLN A 124 22.51 12.26 -8.90
N SER A 125 23.08 11.62 -7.87
CA SER A 125 22.35 10.59 -7.13
C SER A 125 21.12 11.18 -6.43
N ALA A 126 19.98 10.49 -6.58
CA ALA A 126 18.74 10.86 -5.89
C ALA A 126 18.73 10.43 -4.42
N GLY A 127 19.58 9.47 -4.05
CA GLY A 127 19.67 8.95 -2.70
C GLY A 127 20.35 7.57 -2.63
N PRO A 128 20.25 6.86 -1.52
CA PRO A 128 20.81 5.52 -1.37
C PRO A 128 20.13 4.50 -2.29
N VAL A 129 20.85 3.44 -2.65
CA VAL A 129 20.29 2.32 -3.41
C VAL A 129 19.13 1.70 -2.62
N HIS A 130 17.95 1.61 -3.23
CA HIS A 130 16.83 0.88 -2.66
C HIS A 130 16.99 -0.61 -2.94
N GLN A 131 16.68 -1.45 -1.94
CA GLN A 131 16.75 -2.90 -2.00
C GLN A 131 15.43 -3.51 -1.52
N GLY A 132 14.83 -4.36 -2.33
CA GLY A 132 13.50 -4.94 -2.09
C GLY A 132 12.58 -4.76 -3.29
N GLY A 133 12.15 -5.88 -3.91
CA GLY A 133 11.51 -5.86 -5.22
C GLY A 133 10.02 -5.49 -5.21
N PHE A 134 9.34 -5.54 -4.05
CA PHE A 134 7.88 -5.48 -3.98
C PHE A 134 7.33 -4.19 -3.36
N TYR A 135 8.19 -3.25 -2.99
CA TYR A 135 7.85 -2.12 -2.13
C TYR A 135 7.86 -0.81 -2.90
N ARG A 136 6.95 0.10 -2.49
CA ARG A 136 6.93 1.48 -2.97
C ARG A 136 7.97 2.28 -2.21
N PHE A 137 8.80 3.04 -2.94
CA PHE A 137 9.79 3.93 -2.36
C PHE A 137 9.90 5.23 -3.13
N SER A 138 10.53 6.24 -2.52
CA SER A 138 10.70 7.54 -3.16
C SER A 138 11.98 8.25 -2.75
N TYR A 139 12.35 9.23 -3.58
CA TYR A 139 13.44 10.17 -3.31
C TYR A 139 12.91 11.60 -3.36
N ASP A 140 13.39 12.46 -2.48
CA ASP A 140 13.22 13.90 -2.61
C ASP A 140 14.18 14.39 -3.70
N VAL A 141 13.64 14.89 -4.80
CA VAL A 141 14.43 15.34 -5.95
C VAL A 141 14.29 16.83 -6.21
N THR A 142 13.71 17.56 -5.25
CA THR A 142 13.39 19.00 -5.36
C THR A 142 14.57 19.81 -5.86
N GLU A 143 15.75 19.65 -5.26
CA GLU A 143 16.95 20.39 -5.60
C GLU A 143 17.71 19.86 -6.83
N LEU A 144 17.33 18.67 -7.32
CA LEU A 144 17.97 18.05 -8.49
C LEU A 144 17.30 18.45 -9.81
N LEU A 145 16.12 19.07 -9.76
CA LEU A 145 15.28 19.35 -10.92
C LEU A 145 15.54 20.74 -11.53
N LYS A 146 15.43 20.79 -12.83
CA LYS A 146 15.42 22.04 -13.64
C LYS A 146 13.97 22.34 -14.02
N TYR A 147 13.36 23.31 -13.33
CA TYR A 147 11.97 23.69 -13.52
C TYR A 147 11.75 24.41 -14.86
N GLY A 148 10.68 24.09 -15.56
CA GLY A 148 10.35 24.62 -16.89
C GLY A 148 11.30 24.15 -17.99
N SER A 149 12.17 23.20 -17.73
CA SER A 149 13.22 22.72 -18.61
C SER A 149 13.26 21.20 -18.72
N SER A 150 14.11 20.68 -19.61
CA SER A 150 14.33 19.25 -19.75
C SER A 150 15.24 18.72 -18.64
N ASN A 151 14.85 17.58 -18.08
CA ASN A 151 15.60 16.79 -17.10
C ASN A 151 15.86 15.40 -17.66
N GLN A 152 16.81 14.71 -17.10
CA GLN A 152 17.10 13.32 -17.42
C GLN A 152 17.07 12.46 -16.15
N ILE A 153 16.38 11.35 -16.23
CA ILE A 153 16.45 10.28 -15.23
C ILE A 153 17.28 9.12 -15.79
N GLU A 154 18.18 8.56 -14.97
CA GLU A 154 18.85 7.29 -15.20
C GLU A 154 18.55 6.38 -14.01
N VAL A 155 18.11 5.14 -14.30
CA VAL A 155 17.81 4.13 -13.28
C VAL A 155 18.61 2.89 -13.60
N ARG A 156 19.41 2.41 -12.65
CA ARG A 156 20.15 1.16 -12.73
C ARG A 156 19.49 0.14 -11.81
N VAL A 157 19.16 -1.01 -12.38
CA VAL A 157 18.41 -2.05 -11.68
C VAL A 157 19.19 -3.35 -11.74
N LYS A 158 19.56 -3.89 -10.58
CA LYS A 158 20.13 -5.24 -10.48
C LYS A 158 19.02 -6.25 -10.27
N LYS A 159 19.02 -7.32 -11.08
CA LYS A 159 18.06 -8.44 -10.96
C LYS A 159 18.22 -9.20 -9.64
N HIS A 160 19.46 -9.39 -9.19
CA HIS A 160 19.79 -9.91 -7.87
C HIS A 160 20.38 -8.80 -7.01
N SER A 161 20.00 -8.79 -5.75
CA SER A 161 20.44 -7.78 -4.79
C SER A 161 21.90 -7.99 -4.36
N ASP A 162 22.61 -6.91 -4.08
CA ASP A 162 23.89 -6.98 -3.34
C ASP A 162 23.65 -7.36 -1.87
N ASN A 163 22.43 -7.21 -1.35
CA ASN A 163 22.05 -7.69 -0.03
C ASN A 163 21.68 -9.18 -0.07
N ARG A 164 22.47 -9.99 0.64
CA ARG A 164 22.27 -11.45 0.69
C ARG A 164 20.93 -11.86 1.30
N THR A 165 20.40 -11.09 2.23
CA THR A 165 19.13 -11.40 2.90
C THR A 165 17.93 -11.09 1.98
N VAL A 166 18.01 -10.05 1.17
CA VAL A 166 17.01 -9.78 0.11
C VAL A 166 16.97 -10.92 -0.90
N ASN A 167 18.14 -11.39 -1.35
CA ASN A 167 18.19 -12.56 -2.24
C ASN A 167 17.62 -13.81 -1.60
N ALA A 168 17.87 -14.02 -0.29
CA ALA A 168 17.34 -15.17 0.42
C ALA A 168 15.80 -15.09 0.55
N ALA A 169 15.27 -13.93 0.89
CA ALA A 169 13.85 -13.69 1.12
C ALA A 169 13.00 -13.64 -0.17
N GLU A 170 13.55 -13.09 -1.26
CA GLU A 170 12.76 -12.78 -2.45
C GLU A 170 13.15 -13.57 -3.70
N ARG A 171 14.44 -13.94 -3.84
CA ARG A 171 14.98 -14.45 -5.10
C ARG A 171 15.25 -15.95 -5.11
N LYS A 172 15.05 -16.65 -3.98
CA LYS A 172 15.16 -18.13 -3.86
C LYS A 172 13.80 -18.81 -3.71
N ALA A 173 12.74 -18.17 -4.11
CA ALA A 173 11.38 -18.64 -3.98
C ALA A 173 10.89 -19.49 -5.17
N ASP A 174 9.69 -20.04 -5.04
CA ASP A 174 9.04 -20.89 -6.03
C ASP A 174 8.28 -20.08 -7.10
N TRP A 175 8.92 -19.05 -7.64
CA TRP A 175 8.40 -18.24 -8.74
C TRP A 175 9.48 -17.81 -9.73
N TRP A 176 9.05 -17.27 -10.85
CA TRP A 176 9.95 -16.70 -11.85
C TRP A 176 10.60 -15.42 -11.33
N LEU A 177 11.93 -15.31 -11.54
CA LEU A 177 12.71 -14.13 -11.20
C LEU A 177 12.77 -13.23 -12.41
N PHE A 178 12.22 -12.06 -12.24
CA PHE A 178 12.26 -11.01 -13.22
C PHE A 178 13.15 -9.86 -12.74
N GLY A 179 13.60 -9.06 -13.72
CA GLY A 179 14.25 -7.79 -13.50
C GLY A 179 13.44 -6.65 -14.11
N GLY A 180 13.65 -5.44 -13.61
CA GLY A 180 13.11 -4.26 -14.24
C GLY A 180 12.15 -3.42 -13.41
N ILE A 181 11.77 -2.28 -14.00
CA ILE A 181 10.77 -1.36 -13.48
C ILE A 181 9.40 -1.89 -13.88
N TYR A 182 8.75 -2.67 -13.01
CA TYR A 182 7.54 -3.41 -13.35
C TYR A 182 6.25 -2.78 -12.86
N ARG A 183 6.35 -1.74 -12.03
CA ARG A 183 5.24 -0.90 -11.55
C ARG A 183 5.48 0.57 -11.91
N PRO A 184 4.48 1.44 -11.79
CA PRO A 184 4.58 2.85 -12.19
C PRO A 184 5.72 3.66 -11.57
N VAL A 185 6.17 4.67 -12.32
CA VAL A 185 7.12 5.71 -11.88
C VAL A 185 6.51 7.07 -12.13
N TRP A 186 6.49 7.94 -11.09
CA TRP A 186 5.94 9.30 -11.23
C TRP A 186 6.66 10.31 -10.35
N LEU A 187 6.55 11.58 -10.74
CA LEU A 187 6.83 12.70 -9.87
C LEU A 187 5.55 13.12 -9.15
N GLU A 188 5.69 13.46 -7.88
CA GLU A 188 4.62 14.01 -7.05
C GLU A 188 5.06 15.37 -6.50
N ALA A 189 4.28 16.40 -6.78
CA ALA A 189 4.51 17.76 -6.32
C ALA A 189 3.51 18.13 -5.24
N LYS A 190 4.00 18.54 -4.09
CA LYS A 190 3.22 19.02 -2.95
C LYS A 190 3.68 20.41 -2.54
N PRO A 191 2.80 21.29 -2.01
CA PRO A 191 3.20 22.56 -1.44
C PRO A 191 4.32 22.40 -0.39
N ALA A 192 5.07 23.45 -0.09
CA ALA A 192 6.10 23.41 0.95
C ALA A 192 5.53 22.98 2.31
N THR A 193 4.35 23.50 2.65
CA THR A 193 3.57 23.05 3.82
C THR A 193 2.44 22.14 3.35
N HIS A 194 2.47 20.87 3.76
CA HIS A 194 1.52 19.86 3.27
C HIS A 194 1.26 18.71 4.24
N ILE A 195 0.18 17.99 3.96
CA ILE A 195 -0.07 16.68 4.57
C ILE A 195 0.79 15.65 3.85
N GLU A 196 1.70 15.02 4.59
CA GLU A 196 2.60 14.00 4.04
C GLU A 196 1.85 12.68 3.82
N ARG A 197 1.11 12.21 4.84
CA ARG A 197 0.27 11.00 4.79
C ARG A 197 -0.78 10.99 5.90
N LEU A 198 -1.75 10.11 5.74
CA LEU A 198 -2.77 9.78 6.74
C LEU A 198 -2.60 8.32 7.18
N ALA A 199 -2.92 8.02 8.45
CA ALA A 199 -3.13 6.67 8.94
C ALA A 199 -4.45 6.61 9.71
N VAL A 200 -5.31 5.67 9.36
CA VAL A 200 -6.74 5.70 9.72
C VAL A 200 -7.13 4.45 10.51
N ASP A 201 -7.87 4.68 11.61
CA ASP A 201 -8.60 3.67 12.34
C ASP A 201 -10.09 4.08 12.37
N ALA A 202 -10.87 3.55 11.43
CA ALA A 202 -12.30 3.80 11.27
C ALA A 202 -13.10 2.61 11.80
N GLN A 203 -13.74 2.78 12.96
CA GLN A 203 -14.46 1.73 13.68
C GLN A 203 -15.92 1.63 13.23
N ALA A 204 -16.51 0.44 13.32
CA ALA A 204 -17.89 0.17 12.91
C ALA A 204 -18.95 1.00 13.62
N ASP A 205 -18.62 1.54 14.80
CA ASP A 205 -19.52 2.42 15.57
C ASP A 205 -19.48 3.90 15.12
N GLY A 206 -18.75 4.21 14.04
CA GLY A 206 -18.55 5.55 13.51
C GLY A 206 -17.39 6.33 14.16
N THR A 207 -16.66 5.74 15.09
CA THR A 207 -15.45 6.36 15.65
C THR A 207 -14.36 6.38 14.58
N LEU A 208 -13.81 7.55 14.27
CA LEU A 208 -12.68 7.78 13.39
C LEU A 208 -11.50 8.30 14.18
N LYS A 209 -10.44 7.51 14.28
CA LYS A 209 -9.14 7.97 14.79
C LYS A 209 -8.23 8.18 13.59
N LEU A 210 -7.54 9.30 13.58
CA LEU A 210 -6.76 9.76 12.46
C LEU A 210 -5.41 10.28 12.92
N ASP A 211 -4.34 9.69 12.42
CA ASP A 211 -3.00 10.23 12.51
C ASP A 211 -2.68 10.97 11.22
N VAL A 212 -2.47 12.28 11.34
CA VAL A 212 -2.13 13.16 10.22
C VAL A 212 -0.67 13.56 10.35
N TYR A 213 0.13 13.15 9.38
CA TYR A 213 1.56 13.49 9.31
C TYR A 213 1.74 14.73 8.43
N LEU A 214 2.39 15.76 9.00
CA LEU A 214 2.56 17.06 8.38
C LEU A 214 4.02 17.34 8.07
N LYS A 215 4.28 18.15 7.05
CA LYS A 215 5.61 18.64 6.69
C LYS A 215 5.58 20.13 6.40
N GLY A 216 6.65 20.83 6.81
CA GLY A 216 6.84 22.25 6.50
C GLY A 216 5.88 23.19 7.23
N VAL A 217 5.33 22.80 8.39
CA VAL A 217 4.42 23.65 9.16
C VAL A 217 5.20 24.75 9.89
N THR A 218 5.03 25.99 9.43
CA THR A 218 5.71 27.18 9.96
C THR A 218 4.78 28.15 10.68
N GLU A 219 3.45 27.87 10.68
CA GLU A 219 2.43 28.68 11.33
C GLU A 219 1.36 27.77 11.95
N GLU A 220 0.61 28.29 12.91
CA GLU A 220 -0.56 27.60 13.45
C GLU A 220 -1.72 27.58 12.45
N GLY A 221 -2.63 26.63 12.58
CA GLY A 221 -3.79 26.50 11.71
C GLY A 221 -4.74 25.41 12.15
N TYR A 222 -5.54 24.93 11.20
CA TYR A 222 -6.55 23.90 11.44
C TYR A 222 -6.46 22.77 10.42
N LEU A 223 -6.73 21.55 10.87
CA LEU A 223 -7.15 20.45 10.00
C LEU A 223 -8.66 20.49 9.85
N GLY A 224 -9.17 20.47 8.63
CA GLY A 224 -10.58 20.20 8.35
C GLY A 224 -10.73 18.74 7.95
N ILE A 225 -11.62 17.99 8.58
CA ILE A 225 -11.86 16.56 8.35
C ILE A 225 -13.28 16.39 7.84
N GLU A 226 -13.42 15.76 6.69
CA GLU A 226 -14.67 15.53 5.98
C GLU A 226 -14.78 14.06 5.59
N VAL A 227 -15.95 13.45 5.78
CA VAL A 227 -16.23 12.07 5.41
C VAL A 227 -17.53 12.02 4.60
N GLU A 228 -17.44 11.51 3.40
CA GLU A 228 -18.60 11.35 2.51
C GLU A 228 -18.74 9.90 2.02
N PRO A 229 -19.95 9.32 1.94
CA PRO A 229 -20.13 8.01 1.35
C PRO A 229 -19.83 8.05 -0.15
N LEU A 230 -19.06 7.07 -0.65
CA LEU A 230 -18.78 6.97 -2.09
C LEU A 230 -20.00 6.56 -2.91
N GLN A 231 -20.91 5.81 -2.30
CA GLN A 231 -22.18 5.46 -2.93
C GLN A 231 -23.26 6.41 -2.39
N LYS A 232 -23.51 7.49 -3.10
CA LYS A 232 -24.60 8.42 -2.73
C LYS A 232 -25.96 7.70 -2.91
N LYS A 233 -26.73 7.61 -1.82
CA LYS A 233 -28.17 7.42 -1.91
C LYS A 233 -28.76 8.71 -2.48
N ASP A 234 -29.79 8.62 -3.33
CA ASP A 234 -30.51 9.75 -3.94
C ASP A 234 -31.23 10.64 -2.89
N THR A 235 -30.48 11.23 -1.96
CA THR A 235 -30.99 12.19 -0.99
C THR A 235 -30.56 13.59 -1.41
N LEU A 236 -31.54 14.41 -1.72
CA LEU A 236 -31.41 15.82 -2.03
C LEU A 236 -30.90 16.55 -0.76
N PHE A 237 -29.70 17.15 -0.86
CA PHE A 237 -29.08 18.06 0.13
C PHE A 237 -28.79 17.43 1.51
N GLU A 238 -27.66 16.73 1.65
CA GLU A 238 -27.01 16.56 2.96
C GLU A 238 -25.97 17.67 3.12
N GLU A 239 -26.04 18.40 4.23
CA GLU A 239 -24.98 19.33 4.62
C GLU A 239 -23.72 18.51 4.97
N THR A 240 -22.63 18.78 4.27
CA THR A 240 -21.35 18.12 4.56
C THR A 240 -20.83 18.61 5.90
N THR A 241 -20.63 17.72 6.85
CA THR A 241 -20.04 18.03 8.14
C THR A 241 -18.53 18.08 8.03
N VAL A 242 -17.92 19.20 8.46
CA VAL A 242 -16.46 19.33 8.56
C VAL A 242 -16.07 19.51 10.02
N VAL A 243 -15.21 18.62 10.50
CA VAL A 243 -14.66 18.69 11.87
C VAL A 243 -13.31 19.41 11.83
N PHE A 244 -13.14 20.48 12.63
CA PHE A 244 -11.89 21.22 12.68
C PHE A 244 -11.06 20.86 13.92
N VAL A 245 -9.76 20.63 13.72
CA VAL A 245 -8.78 20.34 14.78
C VAL A 245 -7.62 21.32 14.67
N GLN A 246 -7.38 22.10 15.74
CA GLN A 246 -6.29 23.09 15.73
C GLN A 246 -4.92 22.42 15.86
N PHE A 247 -3.93 22.97 15.16
CA PHE A 247 -2.52 22.63 15.33
C PHE A 247 -1.66 23.87 15.57
N LYS A 248 -0.50 23.66 16.15
CA LYS A 248 0.49 24.70 16.44
C LYS A 248 1.60 24.70 15.38
N GLU A 249 2.30 25.82 15.31
CA GLU A 249 3.56 25.91 14.57
C GLU A 249 4.52 24.76 14.92
N GLY A 250 5.21 24.22 13.93
CA GLY A 250 6.15 23.11 14.08
C GLY A 250 5.50 21.73 14.23
N ALA A 251 4.17 21.63 14.15
CA ALA A 251 3.49 20.35 14.21
C ALA A 251 3.93 19.42 13.08
N SER A 252 4.34 18.19 13.43
CA SER A 252 4.74 17.14 12.48
C SER A 252 3.77 15.97 12.45
N THR A 253 3.02 15.77 13.52
CA THR A 253 1.99 14.73 13.63
C THR A 253 0.86 15.26 14.50
N LEU A 254 -0.37 15.02 14.05
CA LEU A 254 -1.58 15.29 14.83
C LEU A 254 -2.38 14.01 14.96
N HIS A 255 -2.91 13.81 16.18
CA HIS A 255 -3.86 12.73 16.48
C HIS A 255 -5.23 13.34 16.66
N SER A 256 -6.21 12.85 15.94
CA SER A 256 -7.59 13.28 16.03
C SER A 256 -8.50 12.08 16.31
N THR A 257 -9.55 12.31 17.09
CA THR A 257 -10.64 11.35 17.27
C THR A 257 -11.95 12.11 17.10
N SER A 258 -12.79 11.60 16.19
CA SER A 258 -14.12 12.12 15.92
C SER A 258 -15.13 10.98 15.84
N ARG A 259 -16.42 11.30 15.93
CA ARG A 259 -17.50 10.33 15.78
C ARG A 259 -18.43 10.80 14.67
N TRP A 260 -18.72 9.89 13.76
CA TRP A 260 -19.59 10.11 12.61
C TRP A 260 -20.84 9.26 12.78
N GLU A 261 -21.99 9.89 12.61
CA GLU A 261 -23.29 9.22 12.72
C GLU A 261 -23.70 8.63 11.38
N ASP A 262 -24.69 7.74 11.38
CA ASP A 262 -25.28 7.11 10.19
C ASP A 262 -24.28 6.34 9.30
N ILE A 263 -23.21 5.83 9.90
CA ILE A 263 -22.21 5.03 9.20
C ILE A 263 -22.72 3.61 8.91
N CYS A 264 -22.62 3.20 7.64
CA CYS A 264 -22.80 1.82 7.23
C CYS A 264 -21.45 1.10 7.27
N PRO A 265 -21.24 0.11 8.16
CA PRO A 265 -19.96 -0.60 8.25
C PRO A 265 -19.59 -1.34 6.97
N TRP A 266 -18.28 -1.44 6.73
CA TRP A 266 -17.72 -2.26 5.66
C TRP A 266 -17.73 -3.74 6.07
N THR A 267 -18.23 -4.60 5.17
CA THR A 267 -18.15 -6.07 5.27
C THR A 267 -17.88 -6.68 3.89
N PRO A 268 -17.46 -7.95 3.79
CA PRO A 268 -17.34 -8.65 2.50
C PRO A 268 -18.63 -8.70 1.67
N GLU A 269 -19.79 -8.70 2.33
CA GLU A 269 -21.10 -8.75 1.71
C GLU A 269 -21.64 -7.36 1.36
N SER A 270 -21.24 -6.35 2.13
CA SER A 270 -21.64 -4.94 1.95
C SER A 270 -20.41 -4.04 2.11
N PRO A 271 -19.57 -3.91 1.07
CA PRO A 271 -18.31 -3.18 1.12
C PRO A 271 -18.54 -1.67 1.02
N ASN A 272 -19.18 -1.10 2.06
CA ASN A 272 -19.45 0.33 2.13
C ASN A 272 -18.16 1.12 2.31
N LEU A 273 -17.89 2.03 1.40
CA LEU A 273 -16.71 2.86 1.37
C LEU A 273 -17.05 4.34 1.44
N TYR A 274 -16.13 5.10 2.04
CA TYR A 274 -16.23 6.53 2.24
C TYR A 274 -15.00 7.23 1.69
N GLN A 275 -15.20 8.44 1.17
CA GLN A 275 -14.14 9.40 0.89
C GLN A 275 -13.82 10.15 2.17
N LEU A 276 -12.64 9.96 2.70
CA LEU A 276 -12.08 10.82 3.74
C LEU A 276 -11.25 11.91 3.07
N ARG A 277 -11.62 13.16 3.26
CA ARG A 277 -10.83 14.32 2.84
C ARG A 277 -10.31 15.06 4.06
N VAL A 278 -9.01 15.32 4.07
CA VAL A 278 -8.37 16.10 5.13
C VAL A 278 -7.75 17.34 4.53
N TYR A 279 -8.19 18.50 5.00
CA TYR A 279 -7.68 19.81 4.62
C TYR A 279 -6.64 20.29 5.62
N LEU A 280 -5.55 20.84 5.13
CA LEU A 280 -4.62 21.66 5.89
C LEU A 280 -4.96 23.11 5.64
N CYS A 281 -5.46 23.80 6.69
CA CYS A 281 -5.96 25.16 6.62
C CYS A 281 -5.06 26.12 7.40
N ASP A 282 -5.05 27.39 7.00
CA ASP A 282 -4.47 28.47 7.77
C ASP A 282 -5.32 28.80 9.04
N LYS A 283 -4.88 29.81 9.82
CA LYS A 283 -5.58 30.26 11.03
C LYS A 283 -6.99 30.83 10.79
N ASN A 284 -7.30 31.17 9.53
CA ASN A 284 -8.62 31.66 9.12
C ASN A 284 -9.47 30.56 8.47
N THR A 285 -9.08 29.28 8.63
CA THR A 285 -9.70 28.11 8.01
C THR A 285 -9.68 28.08 6.49
N ASN A 286 -8.84 28.89 5.83
CA ASN A 286 -8.65 28.81 4.39
C ASN A 286 -7.78 27.60 4.06
N PRO A 287 -8.25 26.64 3.26
CA PRO A 287 -7.49 25.46 2.93
C PRO A 287 -6.29 25.81 2.05
N ARG A 288 -5.13 25.24 2.37
CA ARG A 288 -3.85 25.38 1.69
C ARG A 288 -3.46 24.11 0.93
N HIS A 289 -3.80 22.96 1.49
CA HIS A 289 -3.56 21.66 0.88
C HIS A 289 -4.66 20.69 1.31
N PHE A 290 -4.91 19.64 0.54
CA PHE A 290 -5.77 18.56 0.98
C PHE A 290 -5.26 17.20 0.48
N VAL A 291 -5.68 16.16 1.15
CA VAL A 291 -5.44 14.77 0.79
C VAL A 291 -6.75 14.00 0.88
N ASP A 292 -7.02 13.25 -0.18
CA ASP A 292 -8.14 12.33 -0.27
C ASP A 292 -7.66 10.90 -0.02
N THR A 293 -8.41 10.15 0.77
CA THR A 293 -8.20 8.70 0.91
C THR A 293 -9.53 7.98 1.03
N ARG A 294 -9.58 6.75 0.52
CA ARG A 294 -10.75 5.90 0.63
C ARG A 294 -10.66 5.07 1.89
N ILE A 295 -11.73 5.02 2.67
CA ILE A 295 -11.81 4.28 3.92
C ILE A 295 -13.08 3.42 3.99
N GLY A 296 -13.07 2.45 4.90
CA GLY A 296 -14.25 1.68 5.29
C GLY A 296 -14.29 1.56 6.81
N PHE A 297 -15.44 1.89 7.39
CA PHE A 297 -15.64 1.76 8.83
C PHE A 297 -15.86 0.30 9.20
N ARG A 298 -14.98 -0.26 10.01
CA ARG A 298 -15.08 -1.63 10.50
C ARG A 298 -14.29 -1.83 11.78
N THR A 299 -14.72 -2.79 12.59
CA THR A 299 -14.01 -3.22 13.79
C THR A 299 -13.57 -4.66 13.60
N ILE A 300 -12.27 -4.92 13.76
CA ILE A 300 -11.68 -6.25 13.79
C ILE A 300 -11.37 -6.56 15.25
N ASP A 301 -11.89 -7.68 15.73
CA ASP A 301 -11.68 -8.14 17.10
C ASP A 301 -11.14 -9.59 17.07
N PHE A 302 -10.00 -9.79 17.68
CA PHE A 302 -9.38 -11.10 17.79
C PHE A 302 -9.59 -11.63 19.20
N ARG A 303 -10.39 -12.69 19.34
CA ARG A 303 -10.72 -13.29 20.62
C ARG A 303 -9.91 -14.57 20.82
N PRO A 304 -9.03 -14.60 21.84
CA PRO A 304 -8.23 -15.77 22.14
C PRO A 304 -9.10 -17.03 22.25
N ARG A 305 -8.70 -18.11 21.58
CA ARG A 305 -9.39 -19.42 21.53
C ARG A 305 -10.81 -19.39 20.96
N ASP A 306 -11.26 -18.27 20.42
CA ASP A 306 -12.59 -18.14 19.82
C ASP A 306 -12.52 -17.70 18.36
N GLY A 307 -11.54 -16.87 17.98
CA GLY A 307 -11.23 -16.52 16.60
C GLY A 307 -11.45 -15.06 16.24
N LEU A 308 -11.56 -14.81 14.94
CA LEU A 308 -11.69 -13.48 14.37
C LEU A 308 -13.15 -13.05 14.29
N TYR A 309 -13.40 -11.79 14.66
CA TYR A 309 -14.69 -11.14 14.56
C TYR A 309 -14.60 -9.88 13.71
N LEU A 310 -15.55 -9.67 12.83
CA LEU A 310 -15.73 -8.45 12.05
C LEU A 310 -17.05 -7.81 12.45
N ASN A 311 -17.01 -6.58 12.94
CA ASN A 311 -18.18 -5.82 13.40
C ASN A 311 -19.05 -6.62 14.40
N GLY A 312 -18.40 -7.34 15.31
CA GLY A 312 -19.08 -8.15 16.32
C GLY A 312 -19.59 -9.53 15.84
N THR A 313 -19.48 -9.83 14.54
CA THR A 313 -19.90 -11.13 13.97
C THR A 313 -18.68 -12.01 13.75
N LYS A 314 -18.75 -13.27 14.20
CA LYS A 314 -17.67 -14.25 14.01
C LYS A 314 -17.42 -14.49 12.53
N LEU A 315 -16.16 -14.35 12.13
CA LEU A 315 -15.72 -14.46 10.74
C LEU A 315 -14.93 -15.76 10.53
N VAL A 316 -15.34 -16.54 9.55
CA VAL A 316 -14.57 -17.68 9.05
C VAL A 316 -13.98 -17.31 7.70
N MET A 317 -12.64 -17.21 7.63
CA MET A 317 -11.95 -16.94 6.38
C MET A 317 -11.85 -18.21 5.53
N LYS A 318 -12.39 -18.15 4.32
CA LYS A 318 -12.24 -19.15 3.26
C LYS A 318 -11.48 -18.48 2.12
N GLY A 319 -10.22 -18.83 1.94
CA GLY A 319 -9.37 -18.06 1.05
C GLY A 319 -8.43 -18.89 0.21
N ILE A 320 -7.72 -18.17 -0.66
CA ILE A 320 -6.67 -18.70 -1.50
C ILE A 320 -5.37 -17.92 -1.32
N ASN A 321 -4.24 -18.53 -1.70
CA ASN A 321 -3.00 -17.80 -1.93
C ASN A 321 -2.94 -17.34 -3.40
N ARG A 322 -2.51 -16.10 -3.61
CA ARG A 322 -2.39 -15.49 -4.94
C ARG A 322 -0.98 -14.96 -5.17
N HIS A 323 -0.44 -15.22 -6.34
CA HIS A 323 0.71 -14.51 -6.85
C HIS A 323 0.28 -13.44 -7.84
N SER A 324 0.86 -12.22 -7.75
CA SER A 324 0.71 -11.17 -8.77
C SER A 324 1.51 -11.58 -10.01
N PHE A 325 0.83 -12.23 -10.93
CA PHE A 325 1.43 -12.77 -12.15
C PHE A 325 0.38 -12.93 -13.25
N HIS A 326 0.75 -12.52 -14.49
CA HIS A 326 -0.06 -12.71 -15.68
C HIS A 326 0.83 -13.27 -16.81
N PRO A 327 0.34 -14.19 -17.66
CA PRO A 327 1.15 -14.80 -18.73
C PRO A 327 1.82 -13.78 -19.66
N ASP A 328 1.14 -12.71 -20.03
CA ASP A 328 1.64 -11.69 -20.96
C ASP A 328 2.46 -10.59 -20.28
N GLY A 329 2.10 -10.22 -19.05
CA GLY A 329 2.71 -9.09 -18.33
C GLY A 329 3.71 -9.49 -17.25
N GLY A 330 3.83 -10.80 -16.95
CA GLY A 330 4.56 -11.25 -15.79
C GLY A 330 3.98 -10.64 -14.50
N ARG A 331 4.80 -9.91 -13.76
CA ARG A 331 4.35 -9.21 -12.55
C ARG A 331 3.77 -7.83 -12.79
N THR A 332 3.85 -7.33 -14.02
CA THR A 332 3.19 -6.09 -14.42
C THR A 332 1.73 -6.41 -14.72
N THR A 333 0.85 -5.93 -13.85
CA THR A 333 -0.60 -6.12 -13.94
C THR A 333 -1.32 -4.79 -14.16
N ASN A 334 -2.64 -4.77 -14.17
CA ASN A 334 -3.45 -3.57 -14.28
C ASN A 334 -4.73 -3.69 -13.43
N LYS A 335 -5.49 -2.60 -13.36
CA LYS A 335 -6.71 -2.51 -12.56
C LYS A 335 -7.77 -3.50 -13.02
N GLU A 336 -7.92 -3.69 -14.32
CA GLU A 336 -8.92 -4.58 -14.92
C GLU A 336 -8.68 -6.04 -14.53
N LEU A 337 -7.41 -6.49 -14.60
CA LEU A 337 -7.02 -7.83 -14.14
C LEU A 337 -7.28 -8.02 -12.64
N SER A 338 -6.97 -7.00 -11.83
CA SER A 338 -7.22 -7.07 -10.40
C SER A 338 -8.71 -7.21 -10.06
N ILE A 339 -9.56 -6.44 -10.73
CA ILE A 339 -11.01 -6.56 -10.59
C ILE A 339 -11.51 -7.94 -11.03
N GLN A 340 -10.98 -8.46 -12.14
CA GLN A 340 -11.31 -9.79 -12.64
C GLN A 340 -10.90 -10.87 -11.63
N ASP A 341 -9.68 -10.83 -11.11
CA ASP A 341 -9.18 -11.79 -10.12
C ASP A 341 -10.06 -11.80 -8.87
N VAL A 342 -10.39 -10.62 -8.32
CA VAL A 342 -11.25 -10.54 -7.12
C VAL A 342 -12.63 -11.10 -7.41
N LYS A 343 -13.23 -10.83 -8.58
CA LYS A 343 -14.52 -11.41 -8.98
C LYS A 343 -14.46 -12.92 -9.05
N LEU A 344 -13.43 -13.48 -9.69
CA LEU A 344 -13.23 -14.93 -9.79
C LEU A 344 -13.07 -15.58 -8.41
N ILE A 345 -12.32 -14.97 -7.51
CA ILE A 345 -12.16 -15.45 -6.13
C ILE A 345 -13.51 -15.49 -5.41
N LYS A 346 -14.32 -14.45 -5.55
CA LYS A 346 -15.67 -14.39 -4.96
C LYS A 346 -16.64 -15.39 -5.60
N GLU A 347 -16.57 -15.59 -6.91
CA GLU A 347 -17.37 -16.59 -7.64
C GLU A 347 -17.06 -18.02 -7.18
N MET A 348 -15.83 -18.29 -6.72
CA MET A 348 -15.47 -19.54 -6.05
C MET A 348 -16.00 -19.64 -4.62
N ASN A 349 -16.84 -18.71 -4.16
CA ASN A 349 -17.36 -18.62 -2.80
C ASN A 349 -16.27 -18.45 -1.74
N MET A 350 -15.19 -17.77 -2.10
CA MET A 350 -14.11 -17.39 -1.18
C MET A 350 -14.33 -15.95 -0.70
N ASN A 351 -13.91 -15.67 0.54
CA ASN A 351 -14.01 -14.34 1.15
C ASN A 351 -12.66 -13.74 1.57
N ALA A 352 -11.55 -14.47 1.35
CA ALA A 352 -10.23 -14.04 1.74
C ALA A 352 -9.15 -14.39 0.70
N VAL A 353 -8.09 -13.61 0.68
CA VAL A 353 -6.89 -13.87 -0.12
C VAL A 353 -5.64 -13.47 0.65
N ARG A 354 -4.56 -14.22 0.45
CA ARG A 354 -3.21 -13.91 0.92
C ARG A 354 -2.25 -13.87 -0.25
N SER A 355 -1.27 -12.96 -0.22
CA SER A 355 -0.10 -13.00 -1.12
C SER A 355 1.18 -13.16 -0.31
N HIS A 356 2.30 -13.49 -0.99
CA HIS A 356 3.61 -13.72 -0.36
C HIS A 356 4.51 -12.47 -0.41
N TYR A 357 3.94 -11.33 -0.73
CA TYR A 357 4.57 -10.01 -0.85
C TYR A 357 3.48 -8.96 -1.07
N PRO A 358 3.75 -7.67 -0.80
CA PRO A 358 2.78 -6.59 -1.03
C PRO A 358 2.28 -6.56 -2.48
N PRO A 359 0.95 -6.55 -2.69
CA PRO A 359 0.35 -6.59 -4.02
C PRO A 359 0.44 -5.24 -4.72
N ASP A 360 -0.09 -5.15 -5.93
CA ASP A 360 -0.39 -3.86 -6.56
C ASP A 360 -1.49 -3.13 -5.78
N GLU A 361 -1.39 -1.81 -5.62
CA GLU A 361 -2.39 -1.01 -4.89
C GLU A 361 -3.79 -1.17 -5.48
N HIS A 362 -3.92 -1.21 -6.81
CA HIS A 362 -5.20 -1.44 -7.47
C HIS A 362 -5.83 -2.82 -7.18
N PHE A 363 -5.05 -3.81 -6.68
CA PHE A 363 -5.60 -5.07 -6.20
C PHE A 363 -6.26 -4.90 -4.82
N LEU A 364 -5.61 -4.17 -3.90
CA LEU A 364 -6.22 -3.79 -2.63
C LEU A 364 -7.46 -2.94 -2.84
N ASP A 365 -7.41 -1.99 -3.77
CA ASP A 365 -8.57 -1.19 -4.18
C ASP A 365 -9.76 -2.04 -4.65
N ALA A 366 -9.47 -3.10 -5.42
CA ALA A 366 -10.49 -4.04 -5.87
C ALA A 366 -11.04 -4.87 -4.70
N CYS A 367 -10.18 -5.33 -3.78
CA CYS A 367 -10.60 -6.02 -2.56
C CYS A 367 -11.49 -5.14 -1.68
N ASP A 368 -11.13 -3.87 -1.48
CA ASP A 368 -11.93 -2.91 -0.73
C ASP A 368 -13.32 -2.74 -1.34
N SER A 369 -13.37 -2.55 -2.66
CA SER A 369 -14.60 -2.21 -3.40
C SER A 369 -15.55 -3.38 -3.61
N LEU A 370 -15.00 -4.58 -3.72
CA LEU A 370 -15.76 -5.81 -3.98
C LEU A 370 -15.96 -6.69 -2.74
N GLY A 371 -15.38 -6.30 -1.59
CA GLY A 371 -15.54 -7.00 -0.34
C GLY A 371 -14.78 -8.33 -0.31
N LEU A 372 -13.45 -8.30 -0.41
CA LEU A 372 -12.59 -9.45 -0.23
C LEU A 372 -11.57 -9.15 0.87
N LEU A 373 -11.52 -9.99 1.90
CA LEU A 373 -10.56 -9.85 2.99
C LEU A 373 -9.14 -10.12 2.49
N TYR A 374 -8.17 -9.41 3.05
CA TYR A 374 -6.78 -9.49 2.63
C TYR A 374 -5.84 -9.72 3.80
N ILE A 375 -4.87 -10.63 3.62
CA ILE A 375 -3.71 -10.79 4.49
C ILE A 375 -2.51 -10.30 3.71
N ASP A 376 -1.97 -9.15 4.12
CA ASP A 376 -0.81 -8.54 3.48
C ASP A 376 0.48 -9.00 4.12
N GLU A 377 1.49 -9.30 3.31
CA GLU A 377 2.69 -9.99 3.77
C GLU A 377 3.98 -9.23 3.41
N LEU A 378 4.82 -9.04 4.43
CA LEU A 378 6.23 -8.75 4.23
C LEU A 378 6.89 -9.98 3.58
N ALA A 379 7.48 -9.82 2.40
CA ALA A 379 8.11 -10.94 1.74
C ALA A 379 9.20 -11.59 2.62
N GLY A 380 9.31 -12.92 2.52
CA GLY A 380 10.25 -13.69 3.33
C GLY A 380 10.11 -15.17 3.04
N TRP A 381 10.53 -15.63 1.85
CA TRP A 381 10.36 -17.02 1.45
C TRP A 381 11.36 -17.93 2.16
N GLN A 382 10.93 -18.57 3.26
CA GLN A 382 11.75 -19.47 4.09
C GLN A 382 13.03 -18.85 4.64
N ASN A 383 13.26 -17.57 4.39
CA ASN A 383 14.40 -16.80 4.88
C ASN A 383 13.97 -15.35 5.10
N ALA A 384 14.40 -14.78 6.21
CA ALA A 384 14.07 -13.41 6.61
C ALA A 384 15.05 -12.38 6.02
N TYR A 385 14.58 -11.14 5.93
CA TYR A 385 15.48 -9.97 5.81
C TYR A 385 16.28 -9.77 7.08
N ASP A 386 17.47 -9.16 6.94
CA ASP A 386 18.15 -8.56 8.10
C ASP A 386 17.29 -7.44 8.71
N THR A 387 17.56 -7.11 9.99
CA THR A 387 16.73 -6.15 10.71
C THR A 387 16.72 -4.75 10.08
N PRO A 388 17.85 -4.17 9.62
CA PRO A 388 17.83 -2.87 8.96
C PRO A 388 16.96 -2.84 7.69
N THR A 389 17.10 -3.85 6.84
CA THR A 389 16.30 -4.00 5.62
C THR A 389 14.83 -4.23 5.95
N GLY A 390 14.54 -5.19 6.84
CA GLY A 390 13.17 -5.48 7.27
C GLY A 390 12.47 -4.27 7.88
N THR A 391 13.16 -3.50 8.72
CA THR A 391 12.64 -2.25 9.32
C THR A 391 12.17 -1.26 8.24
N ARG A 392 12.97 -1.05 7.22
CA ARG A 392 12.63 -0.16 6.12
C ARG A 392 11.43 -0.68 5.32
N LEU A 393 11.45 -1.96 4.95
CA LEU A 393 10.42 -2.57 4.11
C LEU A 393 9.07 -2.70 4.83
N VAL A 394 9.03 -3.00 6.13
CA VAL A 394 7.80 -2.96 6.94
C VAL A 394 7.21 -1.56 6.93
N ARG A 395 8.05 -0.52 7.14
CA ARG A 395 7.56 0.86 7.09
C ARG A 395 6.98 1.21 5.71
N GLU A 396 7.67 0.84 4.62
CA GLU A 396 7.23 1.11 3.25
C GLU A 396 5.89 0.41 2.95
N MET A 397 5.73 -0.86 3.33
CA MET A 397 4.50 -1.63 3.18
C MET A 397 3.36 -1.00 3.97
N LEU A 398 3.52 -0.81 5.27
CA LEU A 398 2.44 -0.32 6.10
C LEU A 398 2.05 1.12 5.78
N THR A 399 3.01 2.00 5.48
CA THR A 399 2.68 3.40 5.14
C THR A 399 1.90 3.51 3.83
N ARG A 400 2.04 2.55 2.92
CA ARG A 400 1.24 2.45 1.70
C ARG A 400 -0.15 1.87 1.97
N ASP A 401 -0.22 0.76 2.74
CA ASP A 401 -1.39 -0.13 2.72
C ASP A 401 -2.30 -0.01 3.95
N VAL A 402 -1.87 0.69 5.00
CA VAL A 402 -2.54 0.73 6.31
C VAL A 402 -4.01 1.16 6.26
N ASN A 403 -4.41 1.96 5.28
CA ASN A 403 -5.75 2.54 5.18
C ASN A 403 -6.77 1.65 4.46
N HIS A 404 -6.33 0.54 3.86
CA HIS A 404 -7.25 -0.39 3.16
C HIS A 404 -8.12 -1.17 4.15
N PRO A 405 -9.45 -1.05 4.09
CA PRO A 405 -10.36 -1.78 4.99
C PRO A 405 -10.34 -3.30 4.75
N CYS A 406 -9.99 -3.76 3.57
CA CYS A 406 -9.87 -5.19 3.28
C CYS A 406 -8.77 -5.90 4.06
N ILE A 407 -7.71 -5.19 4.47
CA ILE A 407 -6.60 -5.80 5.23
C ILE A 407 -7.06 -6.07 6.66
N VAL A 408 -7.05 -7.34 7.05
CA VAL A 408 -7.50 -7.79 8.37
C VAL A 408 -6.35 -8.31 9.25
N LEU A 409 -5.28 -8.77 8.63
CA LEU A 409 -4.08 -9.29 9.29
C LEU A 409 -2.84 -8.86 8.49
N TRP A 410 -1.72 -8.74 9.18
CA TRP A 410 -0.39 -8.65 8.60
C TRP A 410 0.30 -9.99 8.70
N SER A 411 1.20 -10.28 7.78
CA SER A 411 2.06 -11.48 7.82
C SER A 411 3.53 -11.05 7.75
N ASN A 412 4.35 -11.59 8.63
CA ASN A 412 5.79 -11.38 8.63
C ASN A 412 6.49 -12.59 8.02
N GLY A 413 6.60 -12.60 6.68
CA GLY A 413 7.25 -13.67 5.93
C GLY A 413 6.42 -14.94 5.75
N ASN A 414 7.03 -15.95 5.12
CA ASN A 414 6.43 -17.21 4.78
C ASN A 414 7.34 -18.38 5.21
N GLU A 415 6.75 -19.46 5.75
CA GLU A 415 7.43 -20.74 6.01
C GLU A 415 8.77 -20.61 6.75
N GLY A 416 8.80 -19.86 7.86
CA GLY A 416 10.01 -19.61 8.63
C GLY A 416 10.81 -18.37 8.20
N GLY A 417 10.34 -17.66 7.18
CA GLY A 417 11.02 -16.47 6.67
C GLY A 417 10.70 -15.16 7.42
N TRP A 418 10.43 -15.21 8.70
CA TRP A 418 10.14 -14.06 9.54
C TRP A 418 11.34 -13.57 10.36
N ASN A 419 11.37 -12.28 10.59
CA ASN A 419 12.28 -11.63 11.54
C ASN A 419 11.47 -10.97 12.66
N THR A 420 11.36 -11.61 13.81
CA THR A 420 10.56 -11.12 14.95
C THR A 420 11.05 -9.79 15.51
N ALA A 421 12.31 -9.40 15.25
CA ALA A 421 12.83 -8.10 15.67
C ALA A 421 12.09 -6.91 15.02
N VAL A 422 11.35 -7.13 13.92
CA VAL A 422 10.57 -6.08 13.25
C VAL A 422 9.07 -6.10 13.60
N ASP A 423 8.59 -7.04 14.42
CA ASP A 423 7.16 -7.19 14.75
C ASP A 423 6.55 -5.95 15.40
N SER A 424 7.31 -5.30 16.30
CA SER A 424 6.85 -4.08 16.95
C SER A 424 6.55 -2.94 15.98
N LEU A 425 7.17 -2.94 14.79
CA LEU A 425 6.96 -1.92 13.78
C LEU A 425 5.58 -2.02 13.13
N PHE A 426 5.03 -3.22 12.99
CA PHE A 426 3.67 -3.39 12.50
C PHE A 426 2.69 -2.65 13.40
N ARG A 427 2.82 -2.79 14.73
CA ARG A 427 1.99 -2.05 15.69
C ARG A 427 2.31 -0.56 15.74
N THR A 428 3.54 -0.14 15.38
CA THR A 428 3.94 1.27 15.38
C THR A 428 3.32 2.03 14.22
N TYR A 429 3.30 1.43 13.03
CA TYR A 429 2.81 2.09 11.82
C TYR A 429 1.31 1.83 11.54
N ASP A 430 0.68 0.87 12.22
CA ASP A 430 -0.74 0.56 12.10
C ASP A 430 -1.53 1.11 13.30
N PRO A 431 -2.33 2.17 13.15
CA PRO A 431 -3.16 2.71 14.22
C PRO A 431 -4.23 1.72 14.70
N GLN A 432 -4.64 0.77 13.84
CA GLN A 432 -5.62 -0.26 14.17
C GLN A 432 -5.03 -1.41 15.00
N LYS A 433 -3.68 -1.51 15.09
CA LYS A 433 -2.97 -2.56 15.85
C LYS A 433 -3.33 -3.97 15.42
N ARG A 434 -3.59 -4.19 14.12
CA ARG A 434 -3.91 -5.51 13.56
C ARG A 434 -2.83 -6.53 13.92
N HIS A 435 -3.24 -7.78 14.10
CA HIS A 435 -2.32 -8.86 14.44
C HIS A 435 -1.35 -9.19 13.30
N VAL A 436 -0.16 -9.66 13.70
CA VAL A 436 0.90 -10.12 12.78
C VAL A 436 1.01 -11.63 12.90
N ILE A 437 0.83 -12.35 11.79
CA ILE A 437 1.00 -13.80 11.76
C ILE A 437 2.39 -14.20 11.28
N HIS A 438 2.82 -15.39 11.73
CA HIS A 438 4.10 -16.00 11.36
C HIS A 438 3.83 -17.40 10.82
N PRO A 439 3.60 -17.57 9.49
CA PRO A 439 3.25 -18.88 8.92
C PRO A 439 4.24 -19.99 9.32
N TRP A 440 3.69 -21.11 9.85
CA TRP A 440 4.33 -22.21 10.53
C TRP A 440 4.60 -22.01 12.03
N ALA A 441 4.31 -20.89 12.60
CA ALA A 441 4.50 -20.68 14.03
C ALA A 441 3.18 -20.60 14.78
N ASP A 442 3.19 -21.07 16.01
CA ASP A 442 2.23 -20.70 17.03
C ASP A 442 2.84 -19.51 17.77
N PHE A 443 2.32 -18.33 17.51
CA PHE A 443 2.88 -17.09 17.99
C PHE A 443 1.78 -16.07 18.32
N ASP A 444 1.89 -15.39 19.45
CA ASP A 444 0.95 -14.36 19.90
C ASP A 444 -0.51 -14.85 19.91
N GLU A 445 -0.72 -16.10 20.42
CA GLU A 445 -2.02 -16.80 20.50
C GLU A 445 -2.67 -17.14 19.14
N LEU A 446 -1.92 -16.97 18.04
CA LEU A 446 -2.33 -17.31 16.68
C LEU A 446 -1.60 -18.55 16.20
N ASP A 447 -2.35 -19.62 16.00
CA ASP A 447 -1.86 -20.82 15.34
C ASP A 447 -1.97 -20.67 13.83
N THR A 448 -0.82 -20.65 13.16
CA THR A 448 -0.72 -20.51 11.70
C THR A 448 -0.14 -21.76 11.06
N HIS A 449 -0.73 -22.91 11.36
CA HIS A 449 -0.35 -24.16 10.72
C HIS A 449 -0.37 -24.04 9.19
N HIS A 450 0.69 -24.55 8.59
CA HIS A 450 0.88 -24.52 7.13
C HIS A 450 0.94 -25.97 6.64
N TYR A 451 0.07 -26.33 5.70
CA TYR A 451 -0.13 -27.71 5.24
C TYR A 451 -0.40 -28.72 6.39
N PRO A 452 -1.38 -28.47 7.26
CA PRO A 452 -1.66 -29.37 8.35
C PRO A 452 -2.06 -30.76 7.85
N ALA A 453 -1.55 -31.82 8.48
CA ALA A 453 -2.06 -33.15 8.24
C ALA A 453 -3.52 -33.26 8.73
N TYR A 454 -4.31 -34.17 8.16
CA TYR A 454 -5.72 -34.34 8.51
C TYR A 454 -5.94 -34.51 10.03
N LEU A 455 -5.10 -35.29 10.68
CA LEU A 455 -5.18 -35.50 12.13
C LEU A 455 -4.81 -34.25 12.94
N THR A 456 -3.94 -33.37 12.41
CA THR A 456 -3.61 -32.10 13.06
C THR A 456 -4.84 -31.19 13.07
N GLY A 457 -5.56 -31.12 11.95
CA GLY A 457 -6.80 -30.35 11.89
C GLY A 457 -7.88 -30.83 12.83
N VAL A 458 -7.99 -32.16 13.03
CA VAL A 458 -8.90 -32.76 14.03
C VAL A 458 -8.47 -32.41 15.46
N ALA A 459 -7.18 -32.49 15.77
CA ALA A 459 -6.65 -32.11 17.09
C ALA A 459 -6.89 -30.63 17.41
N LEU A 460 -6.64 -29.74 16.45
CA LEU A 460 -6.90 -28.29 16.57
C LEU A 460 -8.40 -28.02 16.77
N SER A 461 -9.26 -28.69 16.02
CA SER A 461 -10.72 -28.62 16.20
C SER A 461 -11.16 -29.04 17.60
N LEU A 462 -10.53 -30.07 18.19
CA LEU A 462 -10.82 -30.55 19.53
C LEU A 462 -10.29 -29.58 20.62
N ILE A 463 -9.19 -28.90 20.40
CA ILE A 463 -8.64 -27.89 21.31
C ILE A 463 -9.53 -26.63 21.33
N HIS A 464 -10.16 -26.28 20.20
CA HIS A 464 -11.06 -25.13 20.09
C HIS A 464 -12.51 -25.40 20.53
N ILE A 465 -12.87 -26.66 20.82
CA ILE A 465 -14.11 -26.98 21.50
C ILE A 465 -13.89 -26.71 22.99
N SER A 466 -14.29 -25.52 23.44
CA SER A 466 -14.29 -25.16 24.84
C SER A 466 -15.02 -26.29 25.63
N GLU A 467 -14.32 -26.89 26.60
CA GLU A 467 -14.96 -27.71 27.62
C GLU A 467 -16.25 -27.04 28.12
N PRO A 468 -17.35 -27.77 28.32
CA PRO A 468 -17.25 -29.04 29.02
C PRO A 468 -18.15 -30.15 28.44
N THR A 469 -17.71 -30.86 27.50
CA THR A 469 -18.29 -32.18 27.31
C THR A 469 -17.21 -33.16 26.90
N ARG A 470 -16.56 -33.76 27.89
CA ARG A 470 -16.03 -35.11 27.72
C ARG A 470 -17.21 -35.97 27.30
N ARG A 471 -17.47 -36.07 26.03
CA ARG A 471 -18.25 -37.15 25.48
C ARG A 471 -17.29 -38.32 25.26
N THR A 472 -17.51 -39.35 25.99
CA THR A 472 -16.97 -40.70 25.77
C THR A 472 -16.97 -41.01 24.28
N PRO A 473 -15.90 -41.66 23.78
CA PRO A 473 -15.87 -42.14 22.41
C PRO A 473 -17.09 -43.03 22.17
N ILE A 474 -17.85 -42.77 21.16
CA ILE A 474 -18.83 -43.71 20.66
C ILE A 474 -18.02 -44.82 19.99
N SER A 475 -18.12 -46.01 20.55
CA SER A 475 -17.56 -47.25 20.07
C SER A 475 -17.95 -47.57 18.64
#